data_4477202d80ef31e068e69fc233062998
#
_entry.id   4477202d80ef31e068e69fc233062998
#
_cell.length_a   1.000
_cell.length_b   1.000
_cell.length_c   1.000
_cell.angle_alpha   90.00
_cell.angle_beta   90.00
_cell.angle_gamma   90.00
#
_symmetry.space_group_name_H-M   'P 1'
#
loop_
_entity.id
_entity.type
_entity.pdbx_description
1 polymer ?
#
loop_
_entity_poly.entity_id
_entity_poly.type
_entity_poly.pdbx_seq_one_letter_code
_entity_poly.pdbx_strand_id
1 'polypeptide(L)'
;DKLLQKTKQLKMNVCGDFIIGLPHESKEDILKTISFSKKIKIDFASFNIFAFTPGNTERTKAVASGEILESHCEETLNPTAINKNLSQKELDYLRKRANREFYLRPWMLFRRLVRLKSFEHFLIQIQQLLGIIKKNFFY
;
A
#
# COMPACT_ATOMS: atom_id res chain seq x y z
N ASP A 1 -15.65 7.20 10.60
CA ASP A 1 -14.99 8.19 11.49
C ASP A 1 -15.17 7.89 12.98
N LYS A 2 -16.36 7.46 13.44
CA LYS A 2 -16.59 7.11 14.87
C LYS A 2 -15.65 6.01 15.37
N LEU A 3 -15.41 4.98 14.57
CA LEU A 3 -14.50 3.88 14.92
C LEU A 3 -13.06 4.39 15.12
N LEU A 4 -12.57 5.22 14.19
CA LEU A 4 -11.24 5.81 14.26
C LEU A 4 -11.08 6.78 15.45
N GLN A 5 -12.14 7.45 15.86
CA GLN A 5 -12.13 8.28 17.08
C GLN A 5 -11.99 7.39 18.32
N LYS A 6 -12.75 6.30 18.39
CA LYS A 6 -12.70 5.35 19.53
C LYS A 6 -11.34 4.68 19.67
N THR A 7 -10.73 4.24 18.56
CA THR A 7 -9.36 3.65 18.59
C THR A 7 -8.32 4.65 19.11
N LYS A 8 -8.46 5.94 18.79
CA LYS A 8 -7.60 6.99 19.32
C LYS A 8 -7.76 7.21 20.83
N GLN A 9 -9.00 7.20 21.32
CA GLN A 9 -9.27 7.27 22.77
C GLN A 9 -8.62 6.10 23.50
N LEU A 10 -8.62 4.91 22.90
CA LEU A 10 -7.98 3.71 23.43
C LEU A 10 -6.46 3.66 23.19
N LYS A 11 -5.85 4.73 22.62
CA LYS A 11 -4.41 4.80 22.28
C LYS A 11 -3.93 3.67 21.35
N MET A 12 -4.84 3.10 20.55
CA MET A 12 -4.52 2.06 19.58
C MET A 12 -3.97 2.67 18.29
N ASN A 13 -3.00 2.02 17.67
CA ASN A 13 -2.55 2.35 16.33
C ASN A 13 -3.45 1.66 15.29
N VAL A 14 -3.77 2.36 14.23
CA VAL A 14 -4.59 1.85 13.13
C VAL A 14 -3.75 1.73 11.87
N CYS A 15 -3.74 0.53 11.28
CA CYS A 15 -3.18 0.27 9.96
C CYS A 15 -4.31 0.16 8.93
N GLY A 16 -4.15 0.81 7.79
CA GLY A 16 -5.03 0.66 6.64
C GLY A 16 -4.33 -0.12 5.53
N ASP A 17 -4.93 -1.21 5.07
CA ASP A 17 -4.46 -1.96 3.92
C ASP A 17 -5.25 -1.53 2.69
N PHE A 18 -4.53 -1.09 1.65
CA PHE A 18 -5.07 -0.65 0.38
C PHE A 18 -4.61 -1.59 -0.72
N ILE A 19 -5.56 -2.09 -1.49
CA ILE A 19 -5.28 -2.87 -2.69
C ILE A 19 -5.47 -1.95 -3.89
N ILE A 20 -4.50 -1.92 -4.80
CA ILE A 20 -4.51 -1.14 -6.04
C ILE A 20 -4.23 -2.07 -7.23
N GLY A 21 -4.62 -1.66 -8.41
CA GLY A 21 -4.37 -2.43 -9.63
C GLY A 21 -5.37 -3.56 -9.85
N LEU A 22 -6.61 -3.40 -9.39
CA LEU A 22 -7.70 -4.30 -9.74
C LEU A 22 -7.86 -4.39 -11.28
N PRO A 23 -8.39 -5.50 -11.85
CA PRO A 23 -8.40 -5.76 -13.29
C PRO A 23 -8.94 -4.63 -14.17
N HIS A 24 -9.93 -3.87 -13.68
CA HIS A 24 -10.58 -2.77 -14.40
C HIS A 24 -10.27 -1.38 -13.84
N GLU A 25 -9.40 -1.31 -12.84
CA GLU A 25 -9.08 -0.05 -12.16
C GLU A 25 -8.24 0.85 -13.08
N SER A 26 -8.64 2.11 -13.19
CA SER A 26 -7.89 3.11 -13.93
C SER A 26 -6.82 3.78 -13.05
N LYS A 27 -5.89 4.49 -13.67
CA LYS A 27 -4.90 5.31 -12.96
C LYS A 27 -5.56 6.36 -12.07
N GLU A 28 -6.65 6.94 -12.54
CA GLU A 28 -7.45 7.94 -11.82
C GLU A 28 -8.04 7.34 -10.55
N ASP A 29 -8.51 6.11 -10.59
CA ASP A 29 -9.09 5.43 -9.42
C ASP A 29 -8.03 5.12 -8.37
N ILE A 30 -6.86 4.68 -8.80
CA ILE A 30 -5.71 4.50 -7.91
C ILE A 30 -5.30 5.83 -7.24
N LEU A 31 -5.29 6.93 -8.01
CA LEU A 31 -5.00 8.26 -7.45
C LEU A 31 -6.05 8.73 -6.45
N LYS A 32 -7.34 8.38 -6.65
CA LYS A 32 -8.41 8.61 -5.67
C LYS A 32 -8.16 7.81 -4.39
N THR A 33 -7.77 6.54 -4.50
CA THR A 33 -7.41 5.68 -3.36
C THR A 33 -6.23 6.27 -2.58
N ILE A 34 -5.18 6.74 -3.27
CA ILE A 34 -4.04 7.42 -2.63
C ILE A 34 -4.50 8.69 -1.91
N SER A 35 -5.35 9.50 -2.56
CA SER A 35 -5.90 10.72 -1.95
C SER A 35 -6.75 10.39 -0.72
N PHE A 36 -7.59 9.36 -0.80
CA PHE A 36 -8.42 8.89 0.31
C PHE A 36 -7.57 8.43 1.50
N SER A 37 -6.52 7.64 1.25
CA SER A 37 -5.62 7.17 2.31
C SER A 37 -5.00 8.32 3.13
N LYS A 38 -4.77 9.47 2.48
CA LYS A 38 -4.24 10.67 3.13
C LYS A 38 -5.26 11.44 3.95
N LYS A 39 -6.55 11.32 3.63
CA LYS A 39 -7.64 12.01 4.32
C LYS A 39 -8.05 11.29 5.60
N ILE A 40 -7.98 9.96 5.61
CA ILE A 40 -8.31 9.18 6.80
C ILE A 40 -7.22 9.28 7.87
N LYS A 41 -7.64 9.28 9.13
CA LYS A 41 -6.74 9.50 10.29
C LYS A 41 -6.15 8.18 10.80
N ILE A 42 -5.46 7.44 9.94
CA ILE A 42 -4.73 6.20 10.27
C ILE A 42 -3.25 6.46 10.55
N ASP A 43 -2.62 5.55 11.28
CA ASP A 43 -1.23 5.65 11.71
C ASP A 43 -0.26 5.02 10.73
N PHE A 44 -0.68 3.96 10.07
CA PHE A 44 0.08 3.22 9.06
C PHE A 44 -0.79 2.93 7.85
N ALA A 45 -0.15 2.79 6.70
CA ALA A 45 -0.80 2.33 5.47
C ALA A 45 0.10 1.32 4.76
N SER A 46 -0.50 0.27 4.23
CA SER A 46 0.13 -0.68 3.31
C SER A 46 -0.57 -0.55 1.96
N PHE A 47 0.21 -0.48 0.89
CA PHE A 47 -0.31 -0.46 -0.48
C PHE A 47 0.20 -1.70 -1.21
N ASN A 48 -0.72 -2.59 -1.53
CA ASN A 48 -0.46 -3.85 -2.19
C ASN A 48 -1.06 -3.84 -3.59
N ILE A 49 -0.31 -4.37 -4.57
CA ILE A 49 -0.85 -4.58 -5.91
C ILE A 49 -1.73 -5.82 -5.86
N PHE A 50 -2.91 -5.74 -6.49
CA PHE A 50 -3.82 -6.86 -6.58
C PHE A 50 -3.13 -8.07 -7.25
N ALA A 51 -3.29 -9.24 -6.65
CA ALA A 51 -2.79 -10.50 -7.17
C ALA A 51 -3.89 -11.56 -7.11
N PHE A 52 -3.93 -12.42 -8.12
CA PHE A 52 -4.84 -13.56 -8.13
C PHE A 52 -4.29 -14.68 -7.24
N THR A 53 -4.77 -14.78 -6.02
CA THR A 53 -4.42 -15.88 -5.11
C THR A 53 -5.28 -17.12 -5.37
N PRO A 54 -4.76 -18.33 -5.09
CA PRO A 54 -5.58 -19.55 -5.11
C PRO A 54 -6.84 -19.41 -4.26
N GLY A 55 -7.99 -19.87 -4.75
CA GLY A 55 -9.28 -19.75 -4.07
C GLY A 55 -10.02 -18.43 -4.31
N ASN A 56 -9.43 -17.45 -5.01
CA ASN A 56 -10.11 -16.21 -5.35
C ASN A 56 -11.08 -16.42 -6.52
N THR A 57 -12.33 -16.00 -6.37
CA THR A 57 -13.38 -16.12 -7.40
C THR A 57 -13.01 -15.36 -8.69
N GLU A 58 -12.35 -14.21 -8.58
CA GLU A 58 -11.90 -13.45 -9.75
C GLU A 58 -10.79 -14.19 -10.52
N ARG A 59 -9.91 -14.93 -9.81
CA ARG A 59 -8.96 -15.84 -10.45
C ARG A 59 -9.66 -16.91 -11.28
N THR A 60 -10.65 -17.59 -10.68
CA THR A 60 -11.40 -18.67 -11.37
C THR A 60 -12.06 -18.15 -12.65
N LYS A 61 -12.64 -16.95 -12.61
CA LYS A 61 -13.23 -16.30 -13.77
C LYS A 61 -12.17 -15.95 -14.83
N ALA A 62 -11.03 -15.40 -14.42
CA ALA A 62 -9.97 -14.98 -15.32
C ALA A 62 -9.27 -16.18 -15.99
N VAL A 63 -9.13 -17.32 -15.30
CA VAL A 63 -8.66 -18.57 -15.91
C VAL A 63 -9.71 -19.12 -16.89
N ALA A 64 -10.98 -19.16 -16.50
CA ALA A 64 -12.07 -19.65 -17.34
C ALA A 64 -12.26 -18.81 -18.62
N SER A 65 -12.00 -17.49 -18.56
CA SER A 65 -12.03 -16.59 -19.71
C SER A 65 -10.75 -16.62 -20.55
N GLY A 66 -9.71 -17.34 -20.15
CA GLY A 66 -8.41 -17.38 -20.81
C GLY A 66 -7.58 -16.09 -20.65
N GLU A 67 -7.99 -15.19 -19.76
CA GLU A 67 -7.25 -13.94 -19.47
C GLU A 67 -5.92 -14.21 -18.78
N ILE A 68 -5.82 -15.31 -18.02
CA ILE A 68 -4.59 -15.77 -17.36
C ILE A 68 -4.40 -17.28 -17.55
N LEU A 69 -3.15 -17.72 -17.67
CA LEU A 69 -2.79 -19.11 -17.61
C LEU A 69 -2.71 -19.59 -16.16
N GLU A 70 -3.19 -20.78 -15.87
CA GLU A 70 -3.18 -21.36 -14.53
C GLU A 70 -1.77 -21.45 -13.94
N SER A 71 -0.77 -21.70 -14.77
CA SER A 71 0.65 -21.75 -14.41
C SER A 71 1.24 -20.42 -13.93
N HIS A 72 0.69 -19.27 -14.35
CA HIS A 72 1.16 -17.95 -13.91
C HIS A 72 0.72 -17.59 -12.49
N CYS A 73 -0.09 -18.41 -11.85
CA CYS A 73 -0.68 -18.14 -10.54
C CYS A 73 0.08 -18.79 -9.39
N GLU A 74 1.14 -19.54 -9.63
CA GLU A 74 1.91 -20.21 -8.57
C GLU A 74 3.00 -19.32 -7.96
N GLU A 75 3.41 -18.24 -8.66
CA GLU A 75 4.42 -17.30 -8.14
C GLU A 75 3.77 -16.23 -7.24
N THR A 76 3.49 -16.60 -6.01
CA THR A 76 2.99 -15.67 -4.97
C THR A 76 3.95 -14.51 -4.66
N LEU A 77 5.22 -14.59 -5.07
CA LEU A 77 6.24 -13.57 -4.81
C LEU A 77 6.36 -12.51 -5.91
N ASN A 78 5.87 -12.81 -7.13
CA ASN A 78 5.79 -11.85 -8.23
C ASN A 78 4.39 -11.91 -8.86
N PRO A 79 3.39 -11.29 -8.23
CA PRO A 79 2.06 -11.27 -8.81
C PRO A 79 2.13 -10.58 -10.17
N THR A 80 1.89 -11.33 -11.23
CA THR A 80 1.68 -10.73 -12.54
C THR A 80 0.43 -9.89 -12.45
N ALA A 81 0.59 -8.58 -12.44
CA ALA A 81 -0.54 -7.67 -12.38
C ALA A 81 -1.36 -7.80 -13.66
N ILE A 82 -2.62 -8.17 -13.51
CA ILE A 82 -3.53 -8.33 -14.63
C ILE A 82 -4.51 -7.16 -14.59
N ASN A 83 -3.95 -5.97 -14.61
CA ASN A 83 -4.71 -4.78 -14.87
C ASN A 83 -4.75 -4.55 -16.39
N LYS A 84 -5.94 -4.38 -16.96
CA LYS A 84 -6.12 -4.17 -18.41
C LYS A 84 -5.66 -2.79 -18.89
N ASN A 85 -5.56 -1.82 -17.97
CA ASN A 85 -5.31 -0.42 -18.28
C ASN A 85 -3.88 0.03 -17.94
N LEU A 86 -3.18 -0.72 -17.08
CA LEU A 86 -1.88 -0.31 -16.52
C LEU A 86 -0.89 -1.46 -16.57
N SER A 87 0.32 -1.15 -16.99
CA SER A 87 1.45 -2.08 -16.93
C SER A 87 1.95 -2.31 -15.50
N GLN A 88 2.65 -3.43 -15.29
CA GLN A 88 3.29 -3.73 -13.99
C GLN A 88 4.20 -2.60 -13.52
N LYS A 89 4.97 -1.99 -14.43
CA LYS A 89 5.86 -0.86 -14.11
C LYS A 89 5.09 0.37 -13.60
N GLU A 90 3.95 0.66 -14.21
CA GLU A 90 3.09 1.77 -13.79
C GLU A 90 2.46 1.50 -12.43
N LEU A 91 2.01 0.27 -12.17
CA LEU A 91 1.46 -0.13 -10.87
C LEU A 91 2.53 -0.05 -9.77
N ASP A 92 3.75 -0.52 -10.03
CA ASP A 92 4.87 -0.38 -9.10
C ASP A 92 5.22 1.07 -8.82
N TYR A 93 5.22 1.92 -9.86
CA TYR A 93 5.41 3.35 -9.70
C TYR A 93 4.30 3.98 -8.83
N LEU A 94 3.04 3.65 -9.09
CA LEU A 94 1.90 4.15 -8.31
C LEU A 94 1.94 3.66 -6.86
N ARG A 95 2.34 2.41 -6.62
CA ARG A 95 2.55 1.88 -5.27
C ARG A 95 3.66 2.64 -4.53
N LYS A 96 4.81 2.85 -5.17
CA LYS A 96 5.92 3.64 -4.60
C LYS A 96 5.47 5.08 -4.32
N ARG A 97 4.73 5.68 -5.24
CA ARG A 97 4.13 7.01 -5.09
C ARG A 97 3.17 7.07 -3.90
N ALA A 98 2.27 6.07 -3.75
CA ALA A 98 1.32 5.98 -2.66
C ALA A 98 2.04 5.96 -1.30
N ASN A 99 3.03 5.09 -1.16
CA ASN A 99 3.86 5.01 0.05
C ASN A 99 4.55 6.35 0.34
N ARG A 100 5.20 6.94 -0.66
CA ARG A 100 5.88 8.23 -0.51
C ARG A 100 4.92 9.32 -0.08
N GLU A 101 3.79 9.49 -0.77
CA GLU A 101 2.79 10.51 -0.46
C GLU A 101 2.13 10.29 0.91
N PHE A 102 1.98 9.06 1.35
CA PHE A 102 1.44 8.76 2.66
C PHE A 102 2.44 9.07 3.79
N TYR A 103 3.67 8.59 3.69
CA TYR A 103 4.64 8.64 4.78
C TYR A 103 5.44 9.94 4.86
N LEU A 104 5.61 10.69 3.75
CA LEU A 104 6.32 11.98 3.73
C LEU A 104 5.41 13.18 4.03
N ARG A 105 4.20 12.96 4.53
CA ARG A 105 3.34 14.07 4.98
C ARG A 105 3.99 14.80 6.16
N PRO A 106 4.03 16.14 6.15
CA PRO A 106 4.64 16.92 7.24
C PRO A 106 4.08 16.57 8.62
N TRP A 107 2.76 16.39 8.71
CA TRP A 107 2.09 15.96 9.94
C TRP A 107 2.56 14.57 10.43
N MET A 108 2.79 13.63 9.53
CA MET A 108 3.27 12.30 9.89
C MET A 108 4.71 12.34 10.40
N LEU A 109 5.56 13.16 9.77
CA LEU A 109 6.93 13.39 10.19
C LEU A 109 6.98 14.08 11.56
N PHE A 110 6.19 15.14 11.74
CA PHE A 110 6.07 15.84 13.02
C PHE A 110 5.59 14.93 14.15
N ARG A 111 4.56 14.11 13.90
CA ARG A 111 4.03 13.17 14.89
C ARG A 111 5.05 12.09 15.28
N ARG A 112 5.91 11.67 14.35
CA ARG A 112 7.02 10.76 14.65
C ARG A 112 8.07 11.44 15.51
N LEU A 113 8.45 12.67 15.20
CA LEU A 113 9.41 13.45 15.99
C LEU A 113 8.93 13.67 17.43
N VAL A 114 7.68 14.04 17.63
CA VAL A 114 7.09 14.29 18.97
C VAL A 114 7.00 12.99 19.81
N ARG A 115 6.91 11.83 19.18
CA ARG A 115 6.87 10.53 19.88
C ARG A 115 8.25 9.97 20.28
N LEU A 116 9.31 10.69 19.97
CA LEU A 116 10.67 10.30 20.34
C LEU A 116 10.86 10.42 21.86
N LYS A 117 10.98 9.30 22.54
CA LYS A 117 11.19 9.24 23.98
C LYS A 117 12.68 9.17 24.37
N SER A 118 13.57 8.82 23.42
CA SER A 118 15.01 8.75 23.65
C SER A 118 15.79 8.88 22.33
N PHE A 119 17.08 9.19 22.42
CA PHE A 119 17.99 9.29 21.29
C PHE A 119 18.16 7.94 20.56
N GLU A 120 18.12 6.83 21.29
CA GLU A 120 18.17 5.49 20.70
C GLU A 120 16.95 5.19 19.83
N HIS A 121 15.75 5.55 20.30
CA HIS A 121 14.52 5.47 19.51
C HIS A 121 14.58 6.33 18.24
N PHE A 122 15.24 7.47 18.29
CA PHE A 122 15.47 8.33 17.13
C PHE A 122 16.34 7.64 16.07
N LEU A 123 17.46 7.02 16.47
CA LEU A 123 18.34 6.29 15.55
C LEU A 123 17.62 5.11 14.87
N ILE A 124 16.85 4.33 15.63
CA ILE A 124 16.06 3.21 15.10
C ILE A 124 15.02 3.72 14.08
N GLN A 125 14.34 4.82 14.37
CA GLN A 125 13.37 5.40 13.45
C GLN A 125 14.02 5.97 12.18
N ILE A 126 15.21 6.57 12.28
CA ILE A 126 15.99 7.00 11.11
C ILE A 126 16.38 5.79 10.26
N GLN A 127 16.88 4.72 10.85
CA GLN A 127 17.22 3.50 10.11
C GLN A 127 16.00 2.90 9.39
N GLN A 128 14.84 2.87 10.05
CA GLN A 128 13.59 2.43 9.42
C GLN A 128 13.16 3.36 8.27
N LEU A 129 13.27 4.67 8.45
CA LEU A 129 12.99 5.66 7.40
C LEU A 129 13.94 5.51 6.21
N LEU A 130 15.23 5.34 6.47
CA LEU A 130 16.24 5.10 5.43
C LEU A 130 15.99 3.77 4.71
N GLY A 131 15.57 2.72 5.43
CA GLY A 131 15.16 1.45 4.86
C GLY A 131 13.95 1.59 3.91
N ILE A 132 12.93 2.33 4.33
CA ILE A 132 11.75 2.63 3.50
C ILE A 132 12.15 3.46 2.27
N ILE A 133 12.98 4.47 2.45
CA ILE A 133 13.50 5.30 1.36
C ILE A 133 14.31 4.43 0.40
N LYS A 134 15.25 3.63 0.90
CA LYS A 134 16.09 2.75 0.08
C LYS A 134 15.22 1.77 -0.73
N LYS A 135 14.25 1.13 -0.10
CA LYS A 135 13.34 0.17 -0.75
C LYS A 135 12.42 0.84 -1.80
N ASN A 136 12.03 2.09 -1.60
CA ASN A 136 11.08 2.78 -2.47
C ASN A 136 11.73 3.71 -3.51
N PHE A 137 13.03 4.02 -3.35
CA PHE A 137 13.75 4.94 -4.25
C PHE A 137 14.84 4.24 -5.09
N PHE A 138 15.41 3.12 -4.61
CA PHE A 138 16.56 2.48 -5.27
C PHE A 138 16.28 1.07 -5.81
N TYR A 139 15.10 0.53 -5.59
CA TYR A 139 14.60 -0.72 -6.16
C TYR A 139 13.15 -0.49 -6.64
#